data_34e9919b97042c2c012b68855dc48b4a
#
_entry.id   34e9919b97042c2c012b68855dc48b4a
#
_cell.length_a   1.000
_cell.length_b   1.000
_cell.length_c   1.000
_cell.angle_alpha   90.00
_cell.angle_beta   90.00
_cell.angle_gamma   90.00
#
_symmetry.space_group_name_H-M   'P 1'
#
loop_
_entity.id
_entity.type
_entity.pdbx_description
1 polymer ?
#
loop_
_entity_poly.entity_id
_entity_poly.type
_entity_poly.pdbx_seq_one_letter_code
_entity_poly.pdbx_strand_id
1 'polypeptide(L)'
;SKRIKNDTRQLSLGGMLHDVGKSKIDHALINKSGKLSDEEFEQMKFHATAGGEILTGMKCYTHNVVRMAAEHHEKFKGGGYPSGIQGEEIHRYARICKIMDVYDALTTKRSYKKALSAFDTLIIMKKQMSNDFDPKLLNSFIGLMGPDL
;
A
#
# COMPACT_ATOMS: atom_id res chain seq x y z
N SER A 1 21.79 -11.72 8.65
CA SER A 1 22.50 -10.62 9.33
C SER A 1 21.54 -9.84 10.22
N LYS A 2 22.08 -9.09 11.21
CA LYS A 2 21.30 -8.24 12.13
C LYS A 2 20.44 -7.19 11.37
N ARG A 3 20.98 -6.66 10.26
CA ARG A 3 20.28 -5.71 9.39
C ARG A 3 19.02 -6.33 8.77
N ILE A 4 19.13 -7.51 8.16
CA ILE A 4 18.00 -8.20 7.53
C ILE A 4 16.88 -8.45 8.56
N LYS A 5 17.21 -8.92 9.77
CA LYS A 5 16.22 -9.12 10.84
C LYS A 5 15.50 -7.83 11.22
N ASN A 6 16.24 -6.70 11.28
CA ASN A 6 15.64 -5.41 11.61
C ASN A 6 14.73 -4.91 10.48
N ASP A 7 15.16 -5.04 9.21
CA ASP A 7 14.35 -4.64 8.05
C ASP A 7 13.07 -5.46 7.96
N THR A 8 13.15 -6.78 8.14
CA THR A 8 11.97 -7.65 8.17
C THR A 8 10.99 -7.25 9.28
N ARG A 9 11.51 -6.99 10.50
CA ARG A 9 10.66 -6.56 11.63
C ARG A 9 9.92 -5.25 11.32
N GLN A 10 10.62 -4.25 10.77
CA GLN A 10 10.04 -2.96 10.43
C GLN A 10 9.02 -3.06 9.30
N LEU A 11 9.31 -3.85 8.25
CA LEU A 11 8.38 -4.12 7.16
C LEU A 11 7.11 -4.82 7.64
N SER A 12 7.25 -5.84 8.50
CA SER A 12 6.09 -6.53 9.06
C SER A 12 5.24 -5.61 9.92
N LEU A 13 5.88 -4.83 10.80
CA LEU A 13 5.18 -3.88 11.66
C LEU A 13 4.48 -2.78 10.85
N GLY A 14 5.18 -2.22 9.87
CA GLY A 14 4.61 -1.22 8.96
C GLY A 14 3.45 -1.78 8.14
N GLY A 15 3.57 -3.03 7.64
CA GLY A 15 2.48 -3.72 6.94
C GLY A 15 1.23 -3.93 7.80
N MET A 16 1.40 -4.22 9.10
CA MET A 16 0.26 -4.31 10.04
C MET A 16 -0.38 -2.95 10.33
N LEU A 17 0.38 -1.86 10.26
CA LEU A 17 -0.05 -0.53 10.69
C LEU A 17 -0.31 0.44 9.53
N HIS A 18 -0.08 0.04 8.28
CA HIS A 18 -0.19 0.96 7.13
C HIS A 18 -1.57 1.63 7.04
N ASP A 19 -2.60 0.94 7.43
CA ASP A 19 -4.00 1.38 7.39
C ASP A 19 -4.52 1.92 8.75
N VAL A 20 -3.67 2.13 9.76
CA VAL A 20 -4.09 2.60 11.09
C VAL A 20 -4.87 3.92 11.04
N GLY A 21 -4.59 4.76 10.07
CA GLY A 21 -5.29 6.03 9.85
C GLY A 21 -6.76 5.88 9.47
N LYS A 22 -7.22 4.71 9.03
CA LYS A 22 -8.65 4.42 8.83
C LYS A 22 -9.46 4.58 10.11
N SER A 23 -8.84 4.52 11.28
CA SER A 23 -9.49 4.84 12.56
C SER A 23 -10.00 6.30 12.65
N LYS A 24 -9.55 7.18 11.76
CA LYS A 24 -10.00 8.58 11.66
C LYS A 24 -11.01 8.82 10.55
N ILE A 25 -11.38 7.78 9.79
CA ILE A 25 -12.36 7.84 8.72
C ILE A 25 -13.72 7.41 9.27
N ASP A 26 -14.78 8.01 8.75
CA ASP A 26 -16.15 7.62 9.12
C ASP A 26 -16.37 6.12 8.86
N HIS A 27 -16.85 5.42 9.87
CA HIS A 27 -17.11 3.99 9.81
C HIS A 27 -18.12 3.61 8.71
N ALA A 28 -19.11 4.47 8.46
CA ALA A 28 -20.07 4.28 7.37
C ALA A 28 -19.39 4.33 6.00
N LEU A 29 -18.40 5.19 5.85
CA LEU A 29 -17.62 5.31 4.60
C LEU A 29 -16.73 4.08 4.39
N ILE A 30 -16.07 3.60 5.44
CA ILE A 30 -15.21 2.40 5.36
C ILE A 30 -16.01 1.16 4.95
N ASN A 31 -17.23 1.04 5.46
CA ASN A 31 -18.09 -0.13 5.24
C ASN A 31 -19.07 0.04 4.07
N LYS A 32 -18.98 1.11 3.31
CA LYS A 32 -19.86 1.35 2.18
C LYS A 32 -19.80 0.22 1.16
N SER A 33 -20.94 -0.37 0.84
CA SER A 33 -21.07 -1.33 -0.24
C SER A 33 -21.20 -0.58 -1.58
N GLY A 34 -20.22 -0.76 -2.46
CA GLY A 34 -20.21 -0.15 -3.80
C GLY A 34 -19.08 0.87 -3.99
N LYS A 35 -19.16 1.63 -5.09
CA LYS A 35 -18.15 2.64 -5.40
C LYS A 35 -18.32 3.87 -4.51
N LEU A 36 -17.22 4.45 -4.11
CA LEU A 36 -17.18 5.77 -3.47
C LEU A 36 -17.45 6.85 -4.52
N SER A 37 -18.12 7.94 -4.13
CA SER A 37 -18.13 9.17 -4.92
C SER A 37 -16.72 9.81 -4.90
N ASP A 38 -16.53 10.84 -5.73
CA ASP A 38 -15.23 11.54 -5.76
C ASP A 38 -14.96 12.21 -4.41
N GLU A 39 -15.98 12.81 -3.78
CA GLU A 39 -15.88 13.44 -2.46
C GLU A 39 -15.59 12.41 -1.36
N GLU A 40 -16.25 11.26 -1.39
CA GLU A 40 -16.01 10.16 -0.46
C GLU A 40 -14.60 9.58 -0.64
N PHE A 41 -14.13 9.51 -1.89
CA PHE A 41 -12.78 9.05 -2.16
C PHE A 41 -11.73 10.02 -1.63
N GLU A 42 -11.95 11.34 -1.76
CA GLU A 42 -11.06 12.35 -1.15
C GLU A 42 -11.02 12.21 0.38
N GLN A 43 -12.17 11.97 1.02
CA GLN A 43 -12.20 11.70 2.46
C GLN A 43 -11.44 10.42 2.82
N MET A 44 -11.59 9.36 2.00
CA MET A 44 -10.89 8.10 2.21
C MET A 44 -9.36 8.26 2.12
N LYS A 45 -8.84 9.10 1.20
CA LYS A 45 -7.40 9.37 1.05
C LYS A 45 -6.76 9.91 2.32
N PHE A 46 -7.53 10.59 3.16
CA PHE A 46 -7.04 11.16 4.41
C PHE A 46 -6.42 10.13 5.36
N HIS A 47 -6.80 8.83 5.26
CA HIS A 47 -6.22 7.80 6.14
C HIS A 47 -4.70 7.69 6.03
N ALA A 48 -4.11 7.97 4.86
CA ALA A 48 -2.66 7.91 4.69
C ALA A 48 -1.96 9.00 5.52
N THR A 49 -2.44 10.25 5.44
CA THR A 49 -1.97 11.36 6.26
C THR A 49 -2.18 11.08 7.76
N ALA A 50 -3.41 10.72 8.13
CA ALA A 50 -3.77 10.42 9.52
C ALA A 50 -2.93 9.27 10.10
N GLY A 51 -2.63 8.24 9.30
CA GLY A 51 -1.77 7.13 9.70
C GLY A 51 -0.35 7.59 10.05
N GLY A 52 0.25 8.43 9.20
CA GLY A 52 1.55 9.04 9.47
C GLY A 52 1.55 9.89 10.75
N GLU A 53 0.52 10.71 10.96
CA GLU A 53 0.36 11.55 12.15
C GLU A 53 0.20 10.73 13.44
N ILE A 54 -0.67 9.70 13.42
CA ILE A 54 -0.88 8.80 14.56
C ILE A 54 0.44 8.15 14.97
N LEU A 55 1.14 7.53 14.02
CA LEU A 55 2.39 6.81 14.31
C LEU A 55 3.52 7.75 14.76
N THR A 56 3.58 8.97 14.20
CA THR A 56 4.51 10.01 14.65
C THR A 56 4.22 10.42 16.10
N GLY A 57 2.96 10.63 16.45
CA GLY A 57 2.54 11.03 17.80
C GLY A 57 2.84 9.98 18.86
N MET A 58 2.83 8.69 18.50
CA MET A 58 3.14 7.59 19.43
C MET A 58 4.62 7.51 19.83
N LYS A 59 5.54 8.13 19.08
CA LYS A 59 6.99 8.24 19.37
C LYS A 59 7.73 6.91 19.60
N CYS A 60 7.10 5.79 19.36
CA CYS A 60 7.68 4.44 19.54
C CYS A 60 7.99 3.73 18.22
N TYR A 61 7.59 4.31 17.09
CA TYR A 61 7.82 3.74 15.78
C TYR A 61 8.97 4.45 15.05
N THR A 62 9.69 3.69 14.24
CA THR A 62 10.77 4.25 13.42
C THR A 62 10.20 5.08 12.28
N HIS A 63 11.00 6.02 11.78
CA HIS A 63 10.67 6.81 10.60
C HIS A 63 10.25 5.94 9.40
N ASN A 64 10.84 4.76 9.23
CA ASN A 64 10.50 3.82 8.15
C ASN A 64 9.05 3.34 8.24
N VAL A 65 8.57 3.01 9.44
CA VAL A 65 7.19 2.56 9.68
C VAL A 65 6.20 3.71 9.46
N VAL A 66 6.54 4.90 9.94
CA VAL A 66 5.73 6.12 9.74
C VAL A 66 5.57 6.44 8.26
N ARG A 67 6.69 6.48 7.51
CA ARG A 67 6.64 6.76 6.07
C ARG A 67 5.90 5.68 5.28
N MET A 68 5.99 4.43 5.70
CA MET A 68 5.21 3.35 5.08
C MET A 68 3.72 3.62 5.16
N ALA A 69 3.20 4.00 6.33
CA ALA A 69 1.78 4.33 6.50
C ALA A 69 1.37 5.61 5.75
N ALA A 70 2.23 6.61 5.72
CA ALA A 70 1.93 7.88 5.05
C ALA A 70 1.97 7.80 3.52
N GLU A 71 2.78 6.90 2.95
CA GLU A 71 3.14 6.95 1.52
C GLU A 71 2.72 5.70 0.72
N HIS A 72 2.09 4.69 1.34
CA HIS A 72 1.78 3.43 0.65
C HIS A 72 0.79 3.58 -0.54
N HIS A 73 0.13 4.72 -0.66
CA HIS A 73 -0.72 5.04 -1.81
C HIS A 73 -0.07 5.94 -2.85
N GLU A 74 1.18 6.37 -2.63
CA GLU A 74 1.94 7.05 -3.67
C GLU A 74 2.21 6.12 -4.86
N LYS A 75 2.35 6.70 -6.07
CA LYS A 75 2.59 5.96 -7.31
C LYS A 75 3.98 6.25 -7.83
N PHE A 76 4.69 5.21 -8.25
CA PHE A 76 6.10 5.34 -8.65
C PHE A 76 6.32 6.35 -9.78
N LYS A 77 5.39 6.46 -10.73
CA LYS A 77 5.44 7.47 -11.81
C LYS A 77 4.58 8.72 -11.53
N GLY A 78 4.18 8.94 -10.28
CA GLY A 78 3.37 10.10 -9.88
C GLY A 78 1.87 9.87 -9.99
N GLY A 79 1.09 10.84 -9.52
CA GLY A 79 -0.38 10.77 -9.48
C GLY A 79 -0.92 9.92 -8.34
N GLY A 80 -0.10 9.58 -7.34
CA GLY A 80 -0.52 8.99 -6.09
C GLY A 80 -0.97 10.04 -5.07
N TYR A 81 -1.16 9.63 -3.83
CA TYR A 81 -1.52 10.48 -2.71
C TYR A 81 -0.84 10.02 -1.42
N PRO A 82 -0.72 10.86 -0.37
CA PRO A 82 -1.30 12.20 -0.23
C PRO A 82 -0.45 13.33 -0.85
N SER A 83 0.86 13.12 -1.04
CA SER A 83 1.80 14.18 -1.40
C SER A 83 2.11 14.26 -2.90
N GLY A 84 1.77 13.22 -3.68
CA GLY A 84 2.06 13.14 -5.12
C GLY A 84 3.55 12.98 -5.44
N ILE A 85 4.37 12.54 -4.46
CA ILE A 85 5.79 12.25 -4.67
C ILE A 85 5.98 11.04 -5.59
N GLN A 86 7.17 10.92 -6.20
CA GLN A 86 7.41 9.88 -7.20
C GLN A 86 8.81 9.27 -7.11
N GLY A 87 8.97 8.11 -7.72
CA GLY A 87 10.26 7.44 -7.84
C GLY A 87 10.86 7.10 -6.48
N GLU A 88 12.13 7.47 -6.29
CA GLU A 88 12.88 7.18 -5.07
C GLU A 88 12.59 8.14 -3.91
N GLU A 89 11.84 9.22 -4.13
CA GLU A 89 11.32 10.07 -3.06
C GLU A 89 10.34 9.28 -2.17
N ILE A 90 9.59 8.33 -2.77
CA ILE A 90 8.73 7.42 -2.03
C ILE A 90 9.61 6.45 -1.24
N HIS A 91 9.39 6.36 0.06
CA HIS A 91 10.16 5.48 0.91
C HIS A 91 10.09 4.02 0.42
N ARG A 92 11.22 3.32 0.42
CA ARG A 92 11.30 1.93 -0.09
C ARG A 92 10.26 0.99 0.52
N TYR A 93 9.98 1.12 1.83
CA TYR A 93 8.99 0.27 2.49
C TYR A 93 7.56 0.58 2.04
N ALA A 94 7.25 1.84 1.75
CA ALA A 94 5.97 2.22 1.17
C ALA A 94 5.78 1.64 -0.24
N ARG A 95 6.85 1.65 -1.07
CA ARG A 95 6.84 1.01 -2.40
C ARG A 95 6.60 -0.50 -2.31
N ILE A 96 7.18 -1.17 -1.32
CA ILE A 96 6.94 -2.60 -1.05
C ILE A 96 5.50 -2.81 -0.56
N CYS A 97 5.04 -2.01 0.41
CA CYS A 97 3.69 -2.09 0.95
C CYS A 97 2.64 -1.96 -0.15
N LYS A 98 2.80 -0.99 -1.07
CA LYS A 98 1.89 -0.80 -2.19
C LYS A 98 1.74 -2.05 -3.05
N ILE A 99 2.81 -2.75 -3.35
CA ILE A 99 2.77 -4.00 -4.14
C ILE A 99 1.94 -5.05 -3.39
N MET A 100 2.20 -5.21 -2.09
CA MET A 100 1.51 -6.20 -1.25
C MET A 100 0.03 -5.87 -1.08
N ASP A 101 -0.30 -4.59 -0.81
CA ASP A 101 -1.68 -4.13 -0.62
C ASP A 101 -2.51 -4.31 -1.89
N VAL A 102 -1.98 -3.93 -3.05
CA VAL A 102 -2.68 -4.13 -4.34
C VAL A 102 -2.84 -5.61 -4.65
N TYR A 103 -1.83 -6.43 -4.40
CA TYR A 103 -1.91 -7.89 -4.59
C TYR A 103 -3.00 -8.50 -3.70
N ASP A 104 -3.01 -8.17 -2.41
CA ASP A 104 -4.04 -8.63 -1.47
C ASP A 104 -5.43 -8.15 -1.89
N ALA A 105 -5.58 -6.89 -2.25
CA ALA A 105 -6.85 -6.32 -2.69
C ALA A 105 -7.42 -6.99 -3.96
N LEU A 106 -6.57 -7.52 -4.84
CA LEU A 106 -6.99 -8.21 -6.05
C LEU A 106 -7.26 -9.70 -5.82
N THR A 107 -6.53 -10.35 -4.92
CA THR A 107 -6.65 -11.78 -4.63
C THR A 107 -7.67 -12.09 -3.53
N THR A 108 -8.06 -11.12 -2.72
CA THR A 108 -9.05 -11.29 -1.66
C THR A 108 -10.47 -11.01 -2.16
N LYS A 109 -11.41 -11.90 -1.82
CA LYS A 109 -12.84 -11.70 -2.09
C LYS A 109 -13.36 -10.53 -1.26
N ARG A 110 -13.99 -9.56 -1.90
CA ARG A 110 -14.70 -8.44 -1.25
C ARG A 110 -16.18 -8.50 -1.59
N SER A 111 -17.04 -7.84 -0.80
CA SER A 111 -18.50 -7.85 -0.98
C SER A 111 -18.96 -7.47 -2.40
N TYR A 112 -18.15 -6.66 -3.09
CA TYR A 112 -18.45 -6.12 -4.43
C TYR A 112 -17.54 -6.67 -5.55
N LYS A 113 -16.59 -7.60 -5.23
CA LYS A 113 -15.62 -8.10 -6.21
C LYS A 113 -15.22 -9.54 -5.92
N LYS A 114 -15.22 -10.37 -6.97
CA LYS A 114 -14.64 -11.72 -6.90
C LYS A 114 -13.12 -11.64 -6.79
N ALA A 115 -12.52 -12.56 -6.04
CA ALA A 115 -11.08 -12.75 -6.00
C ALA A 115 -10.57 -13.15 -7.39
N LEU A 116 -9.45 -12.57 -7.79
CA LEU A 116 -8.71 -13.02 -8.98
C LEU A 116 -7.73 -14.13 -8.59
N SER A 117 -7.32 -14.93 -9.57
CA SER A 117 -6.21 -15.86 -9.37
C SER A 117 -4.90 -15.09 -9.13
N ALA A 118 -3.94 -15.73 -8.47
CA ALA A 118 -2.60 -15.15 -8.29
C ALA A 118 -1.97 -14.79 -9.63
N PHE A 119 -2.09 -15.66 -10.63
CA PHE A 119 -1.58 -15.48 -11.98
C PHE A 119 -2.20 -14.24 -12.66
N ASP A 120 -3.54 -14.15 -12.73
CA ASP A 120 -4.23 -13.01 -13.35
C ASP A 120 -3.88 -11.70 -12.65
N THR A 121 -3.76 -11.73 -11.32
CA THR A 121 -3.37 -10.57 -10.51
C THR A 121 -2.00 -10.06 -10.92
N LEU A 122 -1.00 -10.95 -11.01
CA LEU A 122 0.36 -10.56 -11.39
C LEU A 122 0.41 -10.02 -12.83
N ILE A 123 -0.36 -10.59 -13.76
CA ILE A 123 -0.50 -10.07 -15.13
C ILE A 123 -1.08 -8.64 -15.14
N ILE A 124 -2.15 -8.41 -14.37
CA ILE A 124 -2.77 -7.07 -14.26
C ILE A 124 -1.77 -6.07 -13.69
N MET A 125 -1.12 -6.40 -12.58
CA MET A 125 -0.12 -5.54 -11.96
C MET A 125 1.01 -5.19 -12.92
N LYS A 126 1.51 -6.17 -13.67
CA LYS A 126 2.62 -5.99 -14.62
C LYS A 126 2.23 -5.21 -15.87
N LYS A 127 1.04 -5.46 -16.44
CA LYS A 127 0.65 -4.91 -17.75
C LYS A 127 -0.21 -3.65 -17.65
N GLN A 128 -1.10 -3.57 -16.66
CA GLN A 128 -2.09 -2.50 -16.59
C GLN A 128 -1.76 -1.46 -15.51
N MET A 129 -1.02 -1.85 -14.48
CA MET A 129 -0.69 -1.00 -13.33
C MET A 129 0.81 -0.73 -13.18
N SER A 130 1.61 -0.99 -14.21
CA SER A 130 3.09 -0.89 -14.16
C SER A 130 3.59 0.49 -13.72
N ASN A 131 2.85 1.55 -13.97
CA ASN A 131 3.20 2.92 -13.58
C ASN A 131 3.05 3.18 -12.08
N ASP A 132 2.27 2.36 -11.39
CA ASP A 132 2.00 2.51 -9.96
C ASP A 132 3.14 1.96 -9.10
N PHE A 133 3.96 1.05 -9.63
CA PHE A 133 4.96 0.28 -8.89
C PHE A 133 6.40 0.60 -9.28
N ASP A 134 7.30 0.45 -8.30
CA ASP A 134 8.73 0.34 -8.57
C ASP A 134 8.99 -0.92 -9.42
N PRO A 135 9.53 -0.78 -10.65
CA PRO A 135 9.68 -1.92 -11.55
C PRO A 135 10.65 -2.98 -11.04
N LYS A 136 11.67 -2.60 -10.29
CA LYS A 136 12.63 -3.56 -9.71
C LYS A 136 11.98 -4.38 -8.61
N LEU A 137 11.23 -3.73 -7.74
CA LEU A 137 10.50 -4.39 -6.64
C LEU A 137 9.38 -5.27 -7.18
N LEU A 138 8.61 -4.79 -8.16
CA LEU A 138 7.55 -5.57 -8.78
C LEU A 138 8.08 -6.82 -9.46
N ASN A 139 9.16 -6.71 -10.26
CA ASN A 139 9.77 -7.87 -10.90
C ASN A 139 10.31 -8.89 -9.89
N SER A 140 10.91 -8.42 -8.78
CA SER A 140 11.34 -9.30 -7.70
C SER A 140 10.16 -10.02 -7.05
N PHE A 141 9.04 -9.32 -6.83
CA PHE A 141 7.82 -9.90 -6.26
C PHE A 141 7.21 -10.95 -7.19
N ILE A 142 7.12 -10.66 -8.49
CA ILE A 142 6.63 -11.61 -9.51
C ILE A 142 7.50 -12.86 -9.53
N GLY A 143 8.82 -12.72 -9.51
CA GLY A 143 9.74 -13.86 -9.49
C GLY A 143 9.62 -14.74 -8.24
N LEU A 144 9.16 -14.17 -7.10
CA LEU A 144 8.90 -14.92 -5.87
C LEU A 144 7.56 -15.67 -5.90
N MET A 145 6.55 -15.08 -6.55
CA MET A 145 5.17 -15.57 -6.50
C MET A 145 4.79 -16.45 -7.70
N GLY A 146 5.50 -16.29 -8.81
CA GLY A 146 5.22 -17.00 -10.06
C GLY A 146 6.49 -17.11 -10.90
N PRO A 147 7.39 -18.06 -10.61
CA PRO A 147 8.66 -18.17 -11.32
C PRO A 147 8.51 -18.45 -12.82
N ASP A 148 7.35 -18.91 -13.27
CA ASP A 148 7.06 -19.28 -14.66
C ASP A 148 6.24 -18.22 -15.44
N LEU A 149 6.21 -16.97 -14.98
CA LEU A 149 5.46 -15.85 -15.58
C LEU A 149 6.29 -15.03 -16.57
#